data_45ac30fdc73c1d339ccad4e5657ff23c
#
_entry.id   45ac30fdc73c1d339ccad4e5657ff23c
#
_cell.length_a   1.000
_cell.length_b   1.000
_cell.length_c   1.000
_cell.angle_alpha   90.00
_cell.angle_beta   90.00
_cell.angle_gamma   90.00
#
_symmetry.space_group_name_H-M   'P 1'
#
loop_
_entity.id
_entity.type
_entity.pdbx_description
1 polymer ?
#
loop_
_entity_poly.entity_id
_entity_poly.type
_entity_poly.pdbx_seq_one_letter_code
_entity_poly.pdbx_strand_id
1 'polypeptide(L)'
;MFRLFSLSLIFLFFFAGKAPAAVFNPESFMLSNGMQVVVVTNRNAPIVFHMVWYRVGAADEPAGASGIAHFLEHLMFKGTRDIPPGEFSKIVARNGGTDNAFTSQDFTAYFQKVARDRLELVMKLEADRMTNLVLTDKEVLPERDVVLEERSSRTDNNPGAQLYEAKQAALYLNHPYRNPVIGWKHEIEKLNTEDALKFYRRFYAPNNAILIVSGDIDVAELKPLAEKYYGVIPRGPDIKRQRVDEPPHKAARRVSLSSPRVGQPSLTRTYIAPSYRTAGGNEAYALQILADILGGGARSRLYSALVVKDKLAASAGAWYDPSAYDLGEFGVSASPRGDVSLDRVEAAIDEQLKLLIEKGVTAEEVKRSARSLAASAVYARDSVGAAPNIIGRALTTGQTLEDIEAWPERIMKVTPADVIAAAKKVFDLRNSVTSMLTPAAAKDR
;
A
#
# COMPACT_ATOMS: atom_id res chain seq x y z
N MET A 1 -67.59 -4.65 -47.39
CA MET A 1 -67.25 -4.46 -45.98
C MET A 1 -65.88 -5.10 -45.72
N PHE A 2 -64.79 -4.36 -45.92
CA PHE A 2 -63.43 -4.84 -45.59
C PHE A 2 -62.98 -4.18 -44.33
N ARG A 3 -62.68 -4.97 -43.24
CA ARG A 3 -62.08 -4.50 -42.00
C ARG A 3 -60.57 -4.65 -42.13
N LEU A 4 -59.88 -3.50 -42.11
CA LEU A 4 -58.43 -3.44 -41.92
C LEU A 4 -58.09 -3.69 -40.43
N PHE A 5 -57.29 -4.73 -40.17
CA PHE A 5 -56.60 -4.93 -38.87
C PHE A 5 -55.25 -4.24 -38.93
N SER A 6 -55.10 -3.14 -38.16
CA SER A 6 -53.79 -2.51 -37.93
C SER A 6 -53.03 -3.26 -36.84
N LEU A 7 -51.91 -3.91 -37.23
CA LEU A 7 -50.98 -4.52 -36.32
C LEU A 7 -49.97 -3.47 -35.81
N SER A 8 -50.14 -3.02 -34.57
CA SER A 8 -49.16 -2.14 -33.94
C SER A 8 -47.99 -2.96 -33.42
N LEU A 9 -46.83 -2.81 -34.07
CA LEU A 9 -45.57 -3.41 -33.65
C LEU A 9 -44.97 -2.56 -32.52
N ILE A 10 -45.02 -3.03 -31.25
CA ILE A 10 -44.38 -2.41 -30.12
C ILE A 10 -42.89 -2.79 -30.14
N PHE A 11 -42.03 -1.85 -30.52
CA PHE A 11 -40.58 -1.97 -30.38
C PHE A 11 -40.20 -1.76 -28.91
N LEU A 12 -39.93 -2.84 -28.17
CA LEU A 12 -39.26 -2.79 -26.87
C LEU A 12 -37.77 -2.46 -27.11
N PHE A 13 -37.40 -1.23 -26.89
CA PHE A 13 -35.99 -0.85 -26.76
C PHE A 13 -35.43 -1.39 -25.42
N PHE A 14 -34.74 -2.52 -25.49
CA PHE A 14 -33.85 -2.92 -24.42
C PHE A 14 -32.72 -1.90 -24.31
N PHE A 15 -32.80 -1.00 -23.34
CA PHE A 15 -31.63 -0.27 -22.87
C PHE A 15 -30.67 -1.28 -22.22
N ALA A 16 -29.77 -1.85 -23.00
CA ALA A 16 -28.60 -2.51 -22.45
C ALA A 16 -27.77 -1.41 -21.76
N GLY A 17 -27.96 -1.25 -20.47
CA GLY A 17 -27.06 -0.45 -19.64
C GLY A 17 -25.64 -0.94 -19.90
N LYS A 18 -24.74 -0.07 -20.37
CA LYS A 18 -23.32 -0.39 -20.47
C LYS A 18 -22.85 -0.77 -19.07
N ALA A 19 -22.58 -2.05 -18.82
CA ALA A 19 -21.86 -2.46 -17.64
C ALA A 19 -20.57 -1.61 -17.58
N PRO A 20 -20.24 -1.00 -16.43
CA PRO A 20 -18.99 -0.29 -16.29
C PRO A 20 -17.84 -1.22 -16.69
N ALA A 21 -16.90 -0.70 -17.48
CA ALA A 21 -15.77 -1.51 -17.91
C ALA A 21 -14.98 -1.91 -16.66
N ALA A 22 -14.90 -3.21 -16.41
CA ALA A 22 -14.14 -3.79 -15.29
C ALA A 22 -12.71 -3.22 -15.26
N VAL A 23 -12.12 -3.00 -14.09
CA VAL A 23 -10.76 -2.44 -13.96
C VAL A 23 -9.74 -3.45 -14.43
N PHE A 24 -9.74 -4.66 -13.90
CA PHE A 24 -8.78 -5.71 -14.23
C PHE A 24 -9.44 -7.00 -14.73
N ASN A 25 -10.74 -7.17 -14.47
CA ASN A 25 -11.48 -8.40 -14.74
C ASN A 25 -10.79 -9.64 -14.15
N PRO A 26 -10.46 -9.66 -12.84
CA PRO A 26 -9.78 -10.78 -12.22
C PRO A 26 -10.70 -11.99 -12.10
N GLU A 27 -10.17 -13.17 -12.37
CA GLU A 27 -10.81 -14.43 -12.05
C GLU A 27 -10.15 -15.03 -10.80
N SER A 28 -10.91 -15.75 -9.95
CA SER A 28 -10.33 -16.35 -8.75
C SER A 28 -10.94 -17.69 -8.40
N PHE A 29 -10.13 -18.54 -7.75
CA PHE A 29 -10.55 -19.82 -7.19
C PHE A 29 -9.79 -20.11 -5.90
N MET A 30 -10.29 -21.09 -5.12
CA MET A 30 -9.65 -21.54 -3.89
C MET A 30 -9.06 -22.93 -4.08
N LEU A 31 -7.82 -23.13 -3.62
CA LEU A 31 -7.24 -24.46 -3.48
C LEU A 31 -7.80 -25.17 -2.23
N SER A 32 -7.75 -26.49 -2.20
CA SER A 32 -8.28 -27.30 -1.09
C SER A 32 -7.64 -26.98 0.27
N ASN A 33 -6.39 -26.51 0.27
CA ASN A 33 -5.66 -26.10 1.46
C ASN A 33 -5.97 -24.67 1.92
N GLY A 34 -6.86 -23.95 1.22
CA GLY A 34 -7.31 -22.59 1.57
C GLY A 34 -6.50 -21.46 0.96
N MET A 35 -5.57 -21.73 0.04
CA MET A 35 -4.91 -20.67 -0.72
C MET A 35 -5.85 -20.06 -1.76
N GLN A 36 -5.98 -18.76 -1.75
CA GLN A 36 -6.68 -18.01 -2.78
C GLN A 36 -5.77 -17.83 -3.99
N VAL A 37 -6.27 -18.12 -5.18
CA VAL A 37 -5.57 -17.89 -6.45
C VAL A 37 -6.35 -16.86 -7.26
N VAL A 38 -5.67 -15.84 -7.78
CA VAL A 38 -6.24 -14.81 -8.63
C VAL A 38 -5.47 -14.74 -9.94
N VAL A 39 -6.20 -14.64 -11.04
CA VAL A 39 -5.66 -14.53 -12.39
C VAL A 39 -6.12 -13.25 -13.03
N VAL A 40 -5.19 -12.52 -13.63
CA VAL A 40 -5.50 -11.35 -14.47
C VAL A 40 -4.92 -11.59 -15.87
N THR A 41 -5.75 -12.01 -16.79
CA THR A 41 -5.32 -12.30 -18.16
C THR A 41 -4.97 -11.02 -18.91
N ASN A 42 -3.72 -10.92 -19.39
CA ASN A 42 -3.23 -9.84 -20.23
C ASN A 42 -2.28 -10.40 -21.29
N ARG A 43 -2.76 -10.56 -22.53
CA ARG A 43 -2.04 -11.19 -23.63
C ARG A 43 -1.25 -10.20 -24.50
N ASN A 44 -0.98 -8.98 -23.99
CA ASN A 44 -0.24 -7.95 -24.72
C ASN A 44 1.23 -8.31 -24.98
N ALA A 45 1.82 -9.15 -24.13
CA ALA A 45 3.19 -9.63 -24.26
C ALA A 45 3.30 -11.06 -23.67
N PRO A 46 4.21 -11.91 -24.17
CA PRO A 46 4.39 -13.29 -23.70
C PRO A 46 5.17 -13.34 -22.37
N ILE A 47 4.72 -12.59 -21.40
CA ILE A 47 5.30 -12.48 -20.05
C ILE A 47 4.22 -12.69 -19.00
N VAL A 48 4.66 -13.15 -17.82
CA VAL A 48 3.83 -13.28 -16.64
C VAL A 48 4.49 -12.60 -15.45
N PHE A 49 3.66 -12.06 -14.58
CA PHE A 49 4.02 -11.52 -13.29
C PHE A 49 3.38 -12.42 -12.22
N HIS A 50 4.20 -13.18 -11.55
CA HIS A 50 3.81 -14.13 -10.50
C HIS A 50 4.09 -13.50 -9.14
N MET A 51 3.10 -13.47 -8.24
CA MET A 51 3.23 -12.94 -6.89
C MET A 51 2.60 -13.86 -5.85
N VAL A 52 3.29 -14.06 -4.74
CA VAL A 52 2.72 -14.64 -3.52
C VAL A 52 2.70 -13.58 -2.42
N TRP A 53 1.51 -13.31 -1.92
CA TRP A 53 1.24 -12.37 -0.83
C TRP A 53 0.93 -13.13 0.44
N TYR A 54 1.61 -12.82 1.52
CA TYR A 54 1.30 -13.34 2.85
C TYR A 54 0.59 -12.27 3.66
N ARG A 55 -0.51 -12.65 4.34
CA ARG A 55 -1.28 -11.77 5.23
C ARG A 55 -0.56 -11.60 6.58
N VAL A 56 0.65 -11.10 6.55
CA VAL A 56 1.52 -10.85 7.69
C VAL A 56 2.53 -9.76 7.35
N GLY A 57 2.71 -8.80 8.25
CA GLY A 57 3.67 -7.71 8.10
C GLY A 57 4.18 -7.24 9.46
N ALA A 58 4.79 -6.07 9.48
CA ALA A 58 5.41 -5.52 10.69
C ALA A 58 4.42 -5.34 11.86
N ALA A 59 3.16 -5.05 11.56
CA ALA A 59 2.15 -4.90 12.61
C ALA A 59 1.68 -6.23 13.24
N ASP A 60 2.12 -7.38 12.73
CA ASP A 60 1.84 -8.72 13.29
C ASP A 60 3.00 -9.27 14.14
N GLU A 61 4.06 -8.48 14.30
CA GLU A 61 5.27 -8.84 15.02
C GLU A 61 5.02 -8.92 16.53
N PRO A 62 5.66 -9.87 17.24
CA PRO A 62 5.60 -9.88 18.69
C PRO A 62 6.36 -8.69 19.28
N ALA A 63 5.90 -8.21 20.44
CA ALA A 63 6.58 -7.14 21.16
C ALA A 63 8.03 -7.52 21.48
N GLY A 64 8.96 -6.60 21.24
CA GLY A 64 10.41 -6.80 21.48
C GLY A 64 11.15 -7.51 20.34
N ALA A 65 10.46 -7.78 19.19
CA ALA A 65 11.04 -8.40 18.01
C ALA A 65 10.66 -7.65 16.72
N SER A 66 10.62 -6.32 16.79
CA SER A 66 10.32 -5.50 15.60
C SER A 66 11.37 -5.71 14.53
N GLY A 67 10.90 -5.72 13.26
CA GLY A 67 11.72 -6.03 12.10
C GLY A 67 11.80 -7.50 11.74
N ILE A 68 11.19 -8.41 12.53
CA ILE A 68 11.24 -9.84 12.23
C ILE A 68 10.55 -10.19 10.90
N ALA A 69 9.49 -9.48 10.52
CA ALA A 69 8.81 -9.70 9.24
C ALA A 69 9.72 -9.34 8.05
N HIS A 70 10.37 -8.18 8.12
CA HIS A 70 11.34 -7.74 7.12
C HIS A 70 12.61 -8.60 7.13
N PHE A 71 13.10 -8.97 8.30
CA PHE A 71 14.23 -9.87 8.43
C PHE A 71 13.94 -11.24 7.80
N LEU A 72 12.76 -11.81 8.02
CA LEU A 72 12.36 -13.05 7.38
C LEU A 72 12.22 -12.88 5.85
N GLU A 73 11.78 -11.72 5.35
CA GLU A 73 11.80 -11.44 3.90
C GLU A 73 13.20 -11.68 3.32
N HIS A 74 14.25 -11.13 3.92
CA HIS A 74 15.65 -11.37 3.53
C HIS A 74 16.03 -12.85 3.63
N LEU A 75 15.68 -13.50 4.73
CA LEU A 75 16.02 -14.89 4.98
C LEU A 75 15.35 -15.87 4.01
N MET A 76 14.21 -15.51 3.42
CA MET A 76 13.56 -16.31 2.38
C MET A 76 14.40 -16.51 1.12
N PHE A 77 15.46 -15.73 0.93
CA PHE A 77 16.44 -15.89 -0.14
C PHE A 77 17.69 -16.70 0.25
N LYS A 78 17.75 -17.19 1.52
CA LYS A 78 18.92 -17.91 2.06
C LYS A 78 18.92 -19.40 1.81
N GLY A 79 17.92 -19.90 1.06
CA GLY A 79 17.91 -21.26 0.55
C GLY A 79 16.89 -22.16 1.22
N THR A 80 16.68 -23.28 0.57
CA THR A 80 15.82 -24.38 0.97
C THR A 80 16.65 -25.66 1.05
N ARG A 81 15.96 -26.77 1.30
CA ARG A 81 16.62 -28.10 1.22
C ARG A 81 17.20 -28.37 -0.16
N ASP A 82 16.49 -27.94 -1.23
CA ASP A 82 16.81 -28.26 -2.62
C ASP A 82 17.52 -27.10 -3.34
N ILE A 83 17.41 -25.89 -2.85
CA ILE A 83 17.96 -24.67 -3.47
C ILE A 83 18.96 -24.01 -2.52
N PRO A 84 20.27 -24.01 -2.82
CA PRO A 84 21.28 -23.37 -1.99
C PRO A 84 21.09 -21.86 -1.84
N PRO A 85 21.66 -21.22 -0.80
CA PRO A 85 21.60 -19.78 -0.59
C PRO A 85 21.97 -18.96 -1.82
N GLY A 86 21.12 -18.00 -2.19
CA GLY A 86 21.33 -17.11 -3.33
C GLY A 86 21.11 -17.73 -4.72
N GLU A 87 20.84 -19.04 -4.83
CA GLU A 87 20.60 -19.70 -6.12
C GLU A 87 19.21 -19.40 -6.68
N PHE A 88 18.22 -19.11 -5.85
CA PHE A 88 16.86 -18.73 -6.30
C PHE A 88 16.93 -17.60 -7.33
N SER A 89 17.47 -16.45 -6.97
CA SER A 89 17.56 -15.27 -7.84
C SER A 89 18.45 -15.52 -9.06
N LYS A 90 19.54 -16.30 -8.92
CA LYS A 90 20.39 -16.69 -10.04
C LYS A 90 19.65 -17.59 -11.04
N ILE A 91 18.79 -18.51 -10.57
CA ILE A 91 17.97 -19.35 -11.44
C ILE A 91 16.96 -18.47 -12.20
N VAL A 92 16.28 -17.55 -11.52
CA VAL A 92 15.35 -16.61 -12.15
C VAL A 92 16.09 -15.76 -13.21
N ALA A 93 17.23 -15.17 -12.87
CA ALA A 93 18.03 -14.34 -13.78
C ALA A 93 18.53 -15.12 -15.01
N ARG A 94 19.03 -16.36 -14.84
CA ARG A 94 19.46 -17.23 -15.95
C ARG A 94 18.33 -17.59 -16.91
N ASN A 95 17.06 -17.52 -16.43
CA ASN A 95 15.87 -17.71 -17.24
C ASN A 95 15.27 -16.39 -17.76
N GLY A 96 16.04 -15.28 -17.74
CA GLY A 96 15.63 -13.99 -18.28
C GLY A 96 14.60 -13.26 -17.42
N GLY A 97 14.40 -13.68 -16.17
CA GLY A 97 13.47 -13.08 -15.24
C GLY A 97 14.13 -12.10 -14.26
N THR A 98 13.27 -11.46 -13.48
CA THR A 98 13.63 -10.65 -12.30
C THR A 98 12.78 -11.08 -11.14
N ASP A 99 13.34 -11.05 -9.94
CA ASP A 99 12.65 -11.34 -8.68
C ASP A 99 12.92 -10.26 -7.65
N ASN A 100 12.01 -10.09 -6.73
CA ASN A 100 12.19 -9.23 -5.55
C ASN A 100 11.10 -9.55 -4.50
N ALA A 101 11.16 -8.86 -3.37
CA ALA A 101 10.18 -8.92 -2.31
C ALA A 101 10.00 -7.56 -1.65
N PHE A 102 8.98 -7.41 -0.84
CA PHE A 102 8.78 -6.25 0.03
C PHE A 102 7.89 -6.59 1.21
N THR A 103 8.17 -5.96 2.33
CA THR A 103 7.38 -6.02 3.56
C THR A 103 6.73 -4.67 3.84
N SER A 104 5.49 -4.70 4.32
CA SER A 104 4.73 -3.55 4.78
C SER A 104 4.23 -3.79 6.20
N GLN A 105 3.38 -2.90 6.71
CA GLN A 105 2.75 -3.08 8.02
C GLN A 105 1.82 -4.30 8.05
N ASP A 106 1.11 -4.60 6.95
CA ASP A 106 0.03 -5.59 6.92
C ASP A 106 0.30 -6.82 6.06
N PHE A 107 1.34 -6.81 5.26
CA PHE A 107 1.65 -7.89 4.32
C PHE A 107 3.13 -7.96 4.00
N THR A 108 3.54 -9.15 3.54
CA THR A 108 4.83 -9.40 2.87
C THR A 108 4.54 -10.07 1.53
N ALA A 109 5.22 -9.66 0.46
CA ALA A 109 5.00 -10.20 -0.86
C ALA A 109 6.31 -10.51 -1.58
N TYR A 110 6.29 -11.58 -2.36
CA TYR A 110 7.39 -12.04 -3.20
C TYR A 110 6.91 -12.11 -4.64
N PHE A 111 7.74 -11.70 -5.59
CA PHE A 111 7.33 -11.70 -6.98
C PHE A 111 8.45 -12.07 -7.95
N GLN A 112 8.05 -12.61 -9.09
CA GLN A 112 8.90 -12.87 -10.23
C GLN A 112 8.20 -12.37 -11.50
N LYS A 113 8.97 -11.70 -12.37
CA LYS A 113 8.55 -11.36 -13.71
C LYS A 113 9.39 -12.22 -14.68
N VAL A 114 8.72 -13.06 -15.46
CA VAL A 114 9.37 -14.03 -16.34
C VAL A 114 8.63 -14.16 -17.68
N ALA A 115 9.28 -14.76 -18.67
CA ALA A 115 8.58 -15.22 -19.87
C ALA A 115 7.51 -16.28 -19.50
N ARG A 116 6.41 -16.35 -20.25
CA ARG A 116 5.28 -17.25 -19.99
C ARG A 116 5.72 -18.71 -19.78
N ASP A 117 6.63 -19.21 -20.62
CA ASP A 117 7.12 -20.60 -20.57
C ASP A 117 8.01 -20.88 -19.34
N ARG A 118 8.30 -19.88 -18.52
CA ARG A 118 9.04 -20.00 -17.26
C ARG A 118 8.15 -19.91 -16.01
N LEU A 119 6.84 -19.73 -16.17
CA LEU A 119 5.91 -19.64 -15.04
C LEU A 119 6.00 -20.89 -14.14
N GLU A 120 5.96 -22.08 -14.73
CA GLU A 120 6.03 -23.33 -13.97
C GLU A 120 7.29 -23.43 -13.11
N LEU A 121 8.44 -22.98 -13.65
CA LEU A 121 9.71 -22.95 -12.92
C LEU A 121 9.62 -22.06 -11.66
N VAL A 122 9.11 -20.81 -11.79
CA VAL A 122 9.05 -19.89 -10.64
C VAL A 122 7.99 -20.32 -9.63
N MET A 123 6.88 -20.93 -10.07
CA MET A 123 5.90 -21.53 -9.16
C MET A 123 6.50 -22.68 -8.34
N LYS A 124 7.32 -23.54 -8.95
CA LYS A 124 8.03 -24.59 -8.24
C LYS A 124 8.98 -24.04 -7.18
N LEU A 125 9.79 -23.02 -7.55
CA LEU A 125 10.76 -22.40 -6.66
C LEU A 125 10.06 -21.70 -5.47
N GLU A 126 8.96 -20.98 -5.74
CA GLU A 126 8.21 -20.26 -4.71
C GLU A 126 7.48 -21.22 -3.76
N ALA A 127 6.89 -22.30 -4.28
CA ALA A 127 6.24 -23.34 -3.47
C ALA A 127 7.26 -24.07 -2.57
N ASP A 128 8.48 -24.30 -3.06
CA ASP A 128 9.57 -24.89 -2.29
C ASP A 128 9.97 -23.99 -1.12
N ARG A 129 10.21 -22.68 -1.33
CA ARG A 129 10.57 -21.78 -0.23
C ARG A 129 9.43 -21.51 0.75
N MET A 130 8.16 -21.68 0.35
CA MET A 130 7.02 -21.60 1.27
C MET A 130 7.07 -22.69 2.34
N THR A 131 7.69 -23.85 2.07
CA THR A 131 7.61 -25.02 2.93
C THR A 131 8.95 -25.56 3.40
N ASN A 132 10.01 -25.38 2.63
CA ASN A 132 11.30 -26.07 2.82
C ASN A 132 12.45 -25.12 3.16
N LEU A 133 12.15 -23.90 3.66
CA LEU A 133 13.18 -22.96 4.09
C LEU A 133 14.09 -23.59 5.14
N VAL A 134 15.38 -23.54 4.93
CA VAL A 134 16.42 -24.04 5.86
C VAL A 134 17.26 -22.87 6.30
N LEU A 135 17.22 -22.61 7.61
CA LEU A 135 17.98 -21.52 8.24
C LEU A 135 18.86 -22.09 9.33
N THR A 136 20.13 -21.70 9.32
CA THR A 136 21.08 -21.93 10.42
C THR A 136 21.72 -20.60 10.83
N ASP A 137 22.38 -20.56 11.96
CA ASP A 137 23.08 -19.35 12.42
C ASP A 137 24.09 -18.83 11.42
N LYS A 138 24.61 -19.71 10.56
CA LYS A 138 25.57 -19.35 9.51
C LYS A 138 24.97 -18.41 8.46
N GLU A 139 23.70 -18.59 8.11
CA GLU A 139 22.97 -17.74 7.15
C GLU A 139 22.30 -16.57 7.86
N VAL A 140 21.74 -16.81 9.05
CA VAL A 140 20.88 -15.85 9.75
C VAL A 140 21.69 -14.71 10.37
N LEU A 141 22.78 -15.00 11.09
CA LEU A 141 23.51 -13.96 11.80
C LEU A 141 24.19 -12.94 10.85
N PRO A 142 24.86 -13.35 9.75
CA PRO A 142 25.36 -12.37 8.78
C PRO A 142 24.26 -11.56 8.10
N GLU A 143 23.07 -12.16 7.84
CA GLU A 143 21.97 -11.42 7.23
C GLU A 143 21.34 -10.41 8.18
N ARG A 144 21.36 -10.67 9.48
CA ARG A 144 20.98 -9.68 10.49
C ARG A 144 21.88 -8.43 10.41
N ASP A 145 23.17 -8.63 10.21
CA ASP A 145 24.13 -7.54 10.04
C ASP A 145 23.87 -6.77 8.73
N VAL A 146 23.44 -7.45 7.66
CA VAL A 146 22.99 -6.81 6.41
C VAL A 146 21.77 -5.91 6.66
N VAL A 147 20.77 -6.39 7.41
CA VAL A 147 19.58 -5.59 7.76
C VAL A 147 19.93 -4.39 8.65
N LEU A 148 20.89 -4.55 9.56
CA LEU A 148 21.41 -3.44 10.37
C LEU A 148 22.13 -2.39 9.51
N GLU A 149 22.89 -2.80 8.52
CA GLU A 149 23.55 -1.89 7.56
C GLU A 149 22.51 -1.20 6.66
N GLU A 150 21.49 -1.94 6.21
CA GLU A 150 20.37 -1.35 5.47
C GLU A 150 19.65 -0.28 6.31
N ARG A 151 19.36 -0.56 7.59
CA ARG A 151 18.80 0.42 8.50
C ARG A 151 19.69 1.63 8.65
N SER A 152 21.00 1.42 8.83
CA SER A 152 21.99 2.49 8.92
C SER A 152 21.94 3.38 7.67
N SER A 153 21.93 2.79 6.50
CA SER A 153 21.90 3.50 5.21
C SER A 153 20.59 4.22 4.95
N ARG A 154 19.46 3.54 5.14
CA ARG A 154 18.13 4.05 4.77
C ARG A 154 17.51 4.96 5.82
N THR A 155 17.76 4.71 7.12
CA THR A 155 17.12 5.40 8.22
C THR A 155 18.11 6.25 9.02
N ASP A 156 19.14 5.64 9.63
CA ASP A 156 19.99 6.33 10.62
C ASP A 156 20.84 7.44 9.96
N ASN A 157 21.17 7.31 8.69
CA ASN A 157 21.90 8.31 7.90
C ASN A 157 21.00 9.28 7.10
N ASN A 158 19.66 9.15 7.19
CA ASN A 158 18.70 9.97 6.46
C ASN A 158 17.81 10.77 7.43
N PRO A 159 18.01 12.10 7.57
CA PRO A 159 17.22 12.91 8.49
C PRO A 159 15.70 12.86 8.22
N GLY A 160 15.29 12.73 6.94
CA GLY A 160 13.89 12.60 6.57
C GLY A 160 13.27 11.28 7.09
N ALA A 161 14.01 10.19 6.97
CA ALA A 161 13.57 8.87 7.46
C ALA A 161 13.56 8.82 8.99
N GLN A 162 14.54 9.43 9.67
CA GLN A 162 14.55 9.57 11.13
C GLN A 162 13.33 10.35 11.63
N LEU A 163 13.02 11.48 10.97
CA LEU A 163 11.82 12.25 11.31
C LEU A 163 10.53 11.50 11.02
N TYR A 164 10.48 10.73 9.91
CA TYR A 164 9.34 9.87 9.60
C TYR A 164 9.12 8.81 10.69
N GLU A 165 10.17 8.14 11.13
CA GLU A 165 10.12 7.16 12.22
C GLU A 165 9.63 7.80 13.54
N ALA A 166 10.17 8.96 13.90
CA ALA A 166 9.72 9.71 15.07
C ALA A 166 8.26 10.18 14.94
N LYS A 167 7.83 10.59 13.75
CA LYS A 167 6.45 10.96 13.43
C LYS A 167 5.51 9.77 13.61
N GLN A 168 5.86 8.59 13.10
CA GLN A 168 5.04 7.39 13.25
C GLN A 168 4.91 6.97 14.71
N ALA A 169 6.01 6.96 15.47
CA ALA A 169 6.00 6.67 16.89
C ALA A 169 5.16 7.67 17.71
N ALA A 170 5.08 8.94 17.26
CA ALA A 170 4.23 9.94 17.88
C ALA A 170 2.78 9.90 17.38
N LEU A 171 2.52 9.46 16.15
CA LEU A 171 1.17 9.41 15.57
C LEU A 171 0.33 8.31 16.23
N TYR A 172 0.91 7.16 16.49
CA TYR A 172 0.23 6.03 17.12
C TYR A 172 0.70 5.86 18.56
N LEU A 173 -0.21 5.96 19.53
CA LEU A 173 0.09 5.78 20.95
C LEU A 173 0.24 4.31 21.33
N ASN A 174 -0.58 3.46 20.76
CA ASN A 174 -0.66 2.04 21.10
C ASN A 174 -0.66 1.11 19.89
N HIS A 175 -1.21 1.54 18.76
CA HIS A 175 -1.32 0.72 17.56
C HIS A 175 0.07 0.33 17.02
N PRO A 176 0.28 -0.94 16.56
CA PRO A 176 1.58 -1.42 16.09
C PRO A 176 2.14 -0.69 14.87
N TYR A 177 1.34 0.08 14.13
CA TYR A 177 1.82 0.93 13.02
C TYR A 177 2.83 2.00 13.48
N ARG A 178 3.00 2.18 14.78
CA ARG A 178 4.07 3.02 15.35
C ARG A 178 5.48 2.46 15.13
N ASN A 179 5.60 1.15 14.91
CA ASN A 179 6.89 0.48 14.75
C ASN A 179 7.36 0.61 13.30
N PRO A 180 8.66 0.90 13.07
CA PRO A 180 9.21 0.90 11.73
C PRO A 180 9.20 -0.52 11.13
N VAL A 181 8.88 -0.64 9.86
CA VAL A 181 8.86 -1.94 9.15
C VAL A 181 10.22 -2.63 9.20
N ILE A 182 11.32 -1.87 9.08
CA ILE A 182 12.67 -2.40 9.20
C ILE A 182 13.00 -2.85 10.63
N GLY A 183 12.26 -2.40 11.61
CA GLY A 183 12.47 -2.68 13.04
C GLY A 183 13.32 -1.64 13.76
N TRP A 184 13.21 -1.62 15.09
CA TRP A 184 14.08 -0.83 15.97
C TRP A 184 15.46 -1.48 16.05
N LYS A 185 16.54 -0.70 15.91
CA LYS A 185 17.93 -1.21 15.90
C LYS A 185 18.22 -2.17 17.06
N HIS A 186 17.89 -1.77 18.28
CA HIS A 186 18.16 -2.55 19.50
C HIS A 186 17.34 -3.86 19.60
N GLU A 187 16.26 -4.01 18.81
CA GLU A 187 15.48 -5.23 18.70
C GLU A 187 16.03 -6.11 17.57
N ILE A 188 16.38 -5.54 16.42
CA ILE A 188 17.03 -6.27 15.32
C ILE A 188 18.32 -6.95 15.80
N GLU A 189 19.13 -6.27 16.62
CA GLU A 189 20.38 -6.81 17.17
C GLU A 189 20.18 -8.12 17.98
N LYS A 190 18.95 -8.39 18.45
CA LYS A 190 18.59 -9.57 19.25
C LYS A 190 17.94 -10.68 18.45
N LEU A 191 17.46 -10.39 17.22
CA LEU A 191 16.82 -11.39 16.37
C LEU A 191 17.78 -12.55 16.08
N ASN A 192 17.24 -13.76 16.07
CA ASN A 192 18.00 -15.00 15.93
C ASN A 192 17.26 -16.01 15.06
N THR A 193 17.89 -17.15 14.84
CA THR A 193 17.37 -18.24 13.99
C THR A 193 16.04 -18.80 14.52
N GLU A 194 15.90 -18.94 15.83
CA GLU A 194 14.68 -19.48 16.45
C GLU A 194 13.49 -18.55 16.23
N ASP A 195 13.68 -17.23 16.44
CA ASP A 195 12.65 -16.20 16.19
C ASP A 195 12.18 -16.24 14.75
N ALA A 196 13.13 -16.28 13.79
CA ALA A 196 12.84 -16.34 12.37
C ALA A 196 12.05 -17.59 11.98
N LEU A 197 12.48 -18.76 12.44
CA LEU A 197 11.78 -20.02 12.16
C LEU A 197 10.42 -20.11 12.83
N LYS A 198 10.25 -19.53 14.02
CA LYS A 198 8.96 -19.46 14.71
C LYS A 198 7.98 -18.59 13.95
N PHE A 199 8.43 -17.42 13.46
CA PHE A 199 7.62 -16.51 12.65
C PHE A 199 7.25 -17.15 11.29
N TYR A 200 8.21 -17.76 10.60
CA TYR A 200 7.99 -18.49 9.36
C TYR A 200 6.94 -19.59 9.51
N ARG A 201 7.10 -20.52 10.48
CA ARG A 201 6.17 -21.64 10.69
C ARG A 201 4.76 -21.18 11.07
N ARG A 202 4.63 -20.01 11.69
CA ARG A 202 3.34 -19.45 12.07
C ARG A 202 2.60 -18.86 10.89
N PHE A 203 3.27 -18.11 10.02
CA PHE A 203 2.61 -17.22 9.06
C PHE A 203 2.75 -17.65 7.61
N TYR A 204 3.78 -18.42 7.25
CA TYR A 204 4.04 -18.80 5.86
C TYR A 204 3.38 -20.14 5.54
N ALA A 205 2.09 -20.05 5.19
CA ALA A 205 1.25 -21.21 4.87
C ALA A 205 0.23 -20.84 3.79
N PRO A 206 -0.25 -21.83 3.01
CA PRO A 206 -1.18 -21.57 1.89
C PRO A 206 -2.43 -20.80 2.31
N ASN A 207 -3.06 -21.17 3.43
CA ASN A 207 -4.29 -20.52 3.92
C ASN A 207 -4.08 -19.09 4.45
N ASN A 208 -2.83 -18.65 4.63
CA ASN A 208 -2.46 -17.26 4.95
C ASN A 208 -1.88 -16.53 3.73
N ALA A 209 -1.87 -17.16 2.55
CA ALA A 209 -1.28 -16.64 1.34
C ALA A 209 -2.31 -16.44 0.22
N ILE A 210 -1.97 -15.55 -0.72
CA ILE A 210 -2.70 -15.32 -1.96
C ILE A 210 -1.71 -15.43 -3.10
N LEU A 211 -1.99 -16.31 -4.05
CA LEU A 211 -1.26 -16.37 -5.32
C LEU A 211 -1.96 -15.46 -6.33
N ILE A 212 -1.24 -14.52 -6.91
CA ILE A 212 -1.76 -13.66 -7.98
C ILE A 212 -0.84 -13.79 -9.18
N VAL A 213 -1.41 -14.18 -10.33
CA VAL A 213 -0.67 -14.26 -11.59
C VAL A 213 -1.34 -13.33 -12.60
N SER A 214 -0.56 -12.44 -13.20
CA SER A 214 -1.02 -11.54 -14.25
C SER A 214 -0.15 -11.70 -15.50
N GLY A 215 -0.75 -11.61 -16.68
CA GLY A 215 -0.02 -11.69 -17.95
C GLY A 215 -0.64 -12.68 -18.94
N ASP A 216 0.21 -13.27 -19.77
CA ASP A 216 -0.21 -14.21 -20.82
C ASP A 216 -0.53 -15.60 -20.24
N ILE A 217 -1.56 -15.67 -19.44
CA ILE A 217 -2.08 -16.87 -18.76
C ILE A 217 -3.58 -16.68 -18.50
N ASP A 218 -4.34 -17.76 -18.50
CA ASP A 218 -5.72 -17.79 -18.04
C ASP A 218 -5.94 -18.83 -16.93
N VAL A 219 -7.18 -18.90 -16.40
CA VAL A 219 -7.53 -19.82 -15.31
C VAL A 219 -7.35 -21.27 -15.69
N ALA A 220 -7.70 -21.65 -16.93
CA ALA A 220 -7.62 -23.04 -17.39
C ALA A 220 -6.17 -23.54 -17.44
N GLU A 221 -5.25 -22.64 -17.78
CA GLU A 221 -3.80 -22.89 -17.82
C GLU A 221 -3.16 -22.85 -16.42
N LEU A 222 -3.55 -21.86 -15.57
CA LEU A 222 -2.94 -21.68 -14.24
C LEU A 222 -3.43 -22.71 -13.22
N LYS A 223 -4.70 -23.09 -13.24
CA LYS A 223 -5.29 -23.94 -12.20
C LYS A 223 -4.55 -25.26 -12.00
N PRO A 224 -4.25 -26.07 -13.05
CA PRO A 224 -3.49 -27.32 -12.86
C PRO A 224 -2.08 -27.08 -12.32
N LEU A 225 -1.41 -25.97 -12.66
CA LEU A 225 -0.10 -25.62 -12.11
C LEU A 225 -0.21 -25.24 -10.63
N ALA A 226 -1.22 -24.45 -10.26
CA ALA A 226 -1.46 -24.08 -8.87
C ALA A 226 -1.78 -25.29 -7.99
N GLU A 227 -2.62 -26.21 -8.48
CA GLU A 227 -2.92 -27.46 -7.78
C GLU A 227 -1.68 -28.35 -7.64
N LYS A 228 -0.84 -28.44 -8.68
CA LYS A 228 0.39 -29.24 -8.68
C LYS A 228 1.44 -28.75 -7.68
N TYR A 229 1.67 -27.44 -7.59
CA TYR A 229 2.76 -26.88 -6.78
C TYR A 229 2.31 -26.39 -5.41
N TYR A 230 1.19 -25.69 -5.34
CA TYR A 230 0.69 -25.13 -4.07
C TYR A 230 -0.41 -25.99 -3.45
N GLY A 231 -1.25 -26.68 -4.24
CA GLY A 231 -2.36 -27.45 -3.72
C GLY A 231 -1.96 -28.67 -2.89
N VAL A 232 -0.73 -29.16 -3.07
CA VAL A 232 -0.15 -30.28 -2.31
C VAL A 232 0.44 -29.85 -0.98
N ILE A 233 0.63 -28.55 -0.74
CA ILE A 233 1.19 -28.03 0.50
C ILE A 233 0.13 -28.14 1.59
N PRO A 234 0.46 -28.71 2.77
CA PRO A 234 -0.49 -28.82 3.87
C PRO A 234 -1.00 -27.44 4.33
N ARG A 235 -2.29 -27.40 4.72
CA ARG A 235 -2.88 -26.22 5.36
C ARG A 235 -2.14 -25.92 6.67
N GLY A 236 -1.79 -24.69 6.89
CA GLY A 236 -1.22 -24.22 8.15
C GLY A 236 -2.28 -23.86 9.20
N PRO A 237 -1.87 -23.33 10.35
CA PRO A 237 -2.79 -22.88 11.39
C PRO A 237 -3.70 -21.75 10.89
N ASP A 238 -4.92 -21.68 11.45
CA ASP A 238 -5.82 -20.54 11.17
C ASP A 238 -5.34 -19.32 11.95
N ILE A 239 -5.00 -18.27 11.21
CA ILE A 239 -4.49 -17.04 11.76
C ILE A 239 -5.61 -16.01 11.80
N LYS A 240 -5.91 -15.55 13.02
CA LYS A 240 -6.74 -14.37 13.23
C LYS A 240 -5.83 -13.22 13.64
N ARG A 241 -5.84 -12.14 12.86
CA ARG A 241 -5.13 -10.91 13.23
C ARG A 241 -5.72 -10.35 14.53
N GLN A 242 -4.86 -10.15 15.50
CA GLN A 242 -5.19 -9.51 16.78
C GLN A 242 -4.46 -8.18 16.81
N ARG A 243 -5.19 -7.11 16.59
CA ARG A 243 -4.65 -5.74 16.66
C ARG A 243 -5.10 -5.08 17.94
N VAL A 244 -4.20 -4.30 18.51
CA VAL A 244 -4.53 -3.41 19.64
C VAL A 244 -5.17 -2.14 19.08
N ASP A 245 -6.24 -1.71 19.70
CA ASP A 245 -6.90 -0.48 19.30
C ASP A 245 -6.06 0.76 19.61
N GLU A 246 -6.14 1.75 18.73
CA GLU A 246 -5.57 3.08 18.98
C GLU A 246 -6.52 3.86 19.90
N PRO A 247 -6.06 4.32 21.08
CA PRO A 247 -6.91 5.08 21.98
C PRO A 247 -7.24 6.48 21.41
N PRO A 248 -8.39 7.09 21.79
CA PRO A 248 -8.72 8.44 21.36
C PRO A 248 -7.67 9.46 21.78
N HIS A 249 -7.19 10.23 20.85
CA HIS A 249 -6.17 11.25 21.09
C HIS A 249 -6.77 12.49 21.78
N LYS A 250 -6.01 13.08 22.70
CA LYS A 250 -6.45 14.23 23.51
C LYS A 250 -5.78 15.54 23.11
N ALA A 251 -4.61 15.47 22.45
CA ALA A 251 -3.80 16.63 22.10
C ALA A 251 -3.09 16.46 20.77
N ALA A 252 -2.92 17.57 20.04
CA ALA A 252 -2.02 17.63 18.89
C ALA A 252 -0.56 17.42 19.34
N ARG A 253 0.25 16.80 18.48
CA ARG A 253 1.64 16.49 18.75
C ARG A 253 2.55 17.10 17.70
N ARG A 254 3.75 17.42 18.10
CA ARG A 254 4.77 17.99 17.20
C ARG A 254 6.08 17.22 17.39
N VAL A 255 6.76 16.94 16.30
CA VAL A 255 8.13 16.40 16.29
C VAL A 255 8.99 17.25 15.36
N SER A 256 10.20 17.55 15.76
CA SER A 256 11.12 18.37 14.97
C SER A 256 12.50 17.74 14.96
N LEU A 257 13.14 17.77 13.81
CA LEU A 257 14.52 17.33 13.64
C LEU A 257 15.30 18.41 12.91
N SER A 258 16.43 18.82 13.49
CA SER A 258 17.39 19.71 12.86
C SER A 258 18.64 18.93 12.48
N SER A 259 19.13 19.08 11.24
CA SER A 259 20.31 18.36 10.78
C SER A 259 21.13 19.18 9.78
N PRO A 260 22.47 19.13 9.84
CA PRO A 260 23.36 19.79 8.87
C PRO A 260 23.25 19.17 7.46
N ARG A 261 22.64 17.98 7.33
CA ARG A 261 22.41 17.32 6.05
C ARG A 261 21.12 17.80 5.35
N VAL A 262 20.32 18.64 5.99
CA VAL A 262 19.09 19.20 5.44
C VAL A 262 19.38 20.51 4.74
N GLY A 263 19.13 20.59 3.44
CA GLY A 263 19.27 21.82 2.67
C GLY A 263 17.98 22.63 2.58
N GLN A 264 16.82 21.97 2.55
CA GLN A 264 15.51 22.59 2.39
C GLN A 264 14.62 22.23 3.58
N PRO A 265 14.11 23.19 4.35
CA PRO A 265 13.16 22.91 5.42
C PRO A 265 11.83 22.39 4.85
N SER A 266 11.15 21.56 5.63
CA SER A 266 9.83 21.03 5.27
C SER A 266 8.95 20.82 6.48
N LEU A 267 7.65 20.89 6.25
CA LEU A 267 6.61 20.61 7.23
C LEU A 267 5.66 19.58 6.65
N THR A 268 5.30 18.58 7.45
CA THR A 268 4.22 17.64 7.14
C THR A 268 3.33 17.48 8.35
N ARG A 269 2.02 17.65 8.18
CA ARG A 269 1.03 17.30 9.20
C ARG A 269 0.29 16.07 8.74
N THR A 270 0.36 15.01 9.54
CA THR A 270 -0.29 13.72 9.29
C THR A 270 -1.40 13.51 10.30
N TYR A 271 -2.58 13.16 9.81
CA TYR A 271 -3.77 12.83 10.59
C TYR A 271 -4.02 11.32 10.49
N ILE A 272 -4.45 10.70 11.58
CA ILE A 272 -5.07 9.38 11.52
C ILE A 272 -6.38 9.50 10.76
N ALA A 273 -6.58 8.62 9.79
CA ALA A 273 -7.75 8.56 8.95
C ALA A 273 -8.30 7.13 8.89
N PRO A 274 -9.55 6.91 8.51
CA PRO A 274 -10.05 5.57 8.26
C PRO A 274 -9.35 4.96 7.03
N SER A 275 -9.19 3.63 7.02
CA SER A 275 -8.83 2.87 5.81
C SER A 275 -10.08 2.50 5.01
N TYR A 276 -9.93 1.85 3.84
CA TYR A 276 -11.08 1.29 3.12
C TYR A 276 -11.89 0.33 4.00
N ARG A 277 -11.23 -0.47 4.83
CA ARG A 277 -11.86 -1.45 5.71
C ARG A 277 -12.62 -0.80 6.88
N THR A 278 -12.11 0.30 7.41
CA THR A 278 -12.65 0.95 8.61
C THR A 278 -13.56 2.15 8.31
N ALA A 279 -13.53 2.66 7.08
CA ALA A 279 -14.37 3.76 6.63
C ALA A 279 -15.84 3.36 6.53
N GLY A 280 -16.73 4.28 6.88
CA GLY A 280 -18.16 4.13 6.68
C GLY A 280 -18.61 4.67 5.31
N GLY A 281 -19.43 3.93 4.57
CA GLY A 281 -20.04 4.41 3.31
C GLY A 281 -19.02 4.93 2.29
N ASN A 282 -19.14 6.19 1.88
CA ASN A 282 -18.26 6.82 0.88
C ASN A 282 -17.03 7.53 1.48
N GLU A 283 -16.77 7.41 2.77
CA GLU A 283 -15.79 8.25 3.48
C GLU A 283 -14.37 8.10 2.91
N ALA A 284 -13.90 6.87 2.64
CA ALA A 284 -12.57 6.65 2.05
C ALA A 284 -12.45 7.26 0.65
N TYR A 285 -13.48 7.12 -0.17
CA TYR A 285 -13.51 7.73 -1.51
C TYR A 285 -13.57 9.26 -1.45
N ALA A 286 -14.32 9.80 -0.48
CA ALA A 286 -14.38 11.23 -0.24
C ALA A 286 -13.02 11.81 0.21
N LEU A 287 -12.27 11.09 1.06
CA LEU A 287 -10.92 11.47 1.48
C LEU A 287 -9.91 11.40 0.30
N GLN A 288 -10.07 10.47 -0.63
CA GLN A 288 -9.23 10.46 -1.85
C GLN A 288 -9.47 11.68 -2.72
N ILE A 289 -10.75 12.05 -2.94
CA ILE A 289 -11.10 13.27 -3.67
C ILE A 289 -10.62 14.51 -2.93
N LEU A 290 -10.76 14.55 -1.60
CA LEU A 290 -10.25 15.64 -0.77
C LEU A 290 -8.75 15.83 -0.92
N ALA A 291 -7.98 14.74 -0.89
CA ALA A 291 -6.54 14.77 -1.07
C ALA A 291 -6.14 15.30 -2.47
N ASP A 292 -6.84 14.86 -3.52
CA ASP A 292 -6.60 15.35 -4.88
C ASP A 292 -6.97 16.84 -5.04
N ILE A 293 -8.10 17.29 -4.51
CA ILE A 293 -8.50 18.72 -4.53
C ILE A 293 -7.47 19.58 -3.77
N LEU A 294 -6.97 19.12 -2.63
CA LEU A 294 -6.00 19.85 -1.82
C LEU A 294 -4.58 19.82 -2.41
N GLY A 295 -4.14 18.66 -2.93
CA GLY A 295 -2.73 18.43 -3.26
C GLY A 295 -2.44 17.69 -4.56
N GLY A 296 -3.45 17.34 -5.37
CA GLY A 296 -3.32 16.55 -6.61
C GLY A 296 -2.73 17.30 -7.80
N GLY A 297 -1.60 18.02 -7.62
CA GLY A 297 -0.87 18.68 -8.69
C GLY A 297 -1.08 20.20 -8.79
N ALA A 298 -0.71 20.79 -9.92
CA ALA A 298 -0.61 22.25 -10.09
C ALA A 298 -1.95 23.01 -9.98
N ARG A 299 -3.08 22.32 -10.11
CA ARG A 299 -4.43 22.92 -9.98
C ARG A 299 -5.03 22.73 -8.59
N SER A 300 -4.34 22.07 -7.68
CA SER A 300 -4.80 21.83 -6.34
C SER A 300 -4.82 23.12 -5.52
N ARG A 301 -5.65 23.16 -4.47
CA ARG A 301 -5.85 24.37 -3.66
C ARG A 301 -4.58 24.81 -2.97
N LEU A 302 -3.86 23.89 -2.32
CA LEU A 302 -2.62 24.21 -1.62
C LEU A 302 -1.53 24.73 -2.56
N TYR A 303 -1.33 24.07 -3.69
CA TYR A 303 -0.34 24.51 -4.66
C TYR A 303 -0.70 25.89 -5.25
N SER A 304 -1.95 26.07 -5.67
CA SER A 304 -2.41 27.33 -6.24
C SER A 304 -2.31 28.50 -5.25
N ALA A 305 -2.66 28.29 -3.99
CA ALA A 305 -2.58 29.31 -2.96
C ALA A 305 -1.13 29.59 -2.53
N LEU A 306 -0.42 28.56 -2.01
CA LEU A 306 0.86 28.75 -1.33
C LEU A 306 2.03 28.93 -2.32
N VAL A 307 1.99 28.25 -3.49
CA VAL A 307 3.11 28.27 -4.44
C VAL A 307 2.93 29.35 -5.51
N VAL A 308 1.74 29.44 -6.11
CA VAL A 308 1.49 30.31 -7.26
C VAL A 308 1.14 31.74 -6.81
N LYS A 309 0.07 31.86 -6.00
CA LYS A 309 -0.50 33.14 -5.61
C LYS A 309 0.34 33.85 -4.55
N ASP A 310 0.51 33.23 -3.39
CA ASP A 310 1.10 33.87 -2.23
C ASP A 310 2.63 33.73 -2.20
N LYS A 311 3.19 32.81 -3.02
CA LYS A 311 4.63 32.54 -3.17
C LYS A 311 5.36 32.25 -1.85
N LEU A 312 4.64 31.66 -0.90
CA LEU A 312 5.14 31.27 0.43
C LEU A 312 5.91 29.95 0.40
N ALA A 313 5.54 29.05 -0.50
CA ALA A 313 6.11 27.72 -0.58
C ALA A 313 6.78 27.44 -1.94
N ALA A 314 7.80 26.61 -1.95
CA ALA A 314 8.39 26.02 -3.14
C ALA A 314 7.58 24.80 -3.61
N SER A 315 6.98 24.07 -2.66
CA SER A 315 6.08 22.96 -2.92
C SER A 315 4.98 22.89 -1.85
N ALA A 316 3.80 22.44 -2.24
CA ALA A 316 2.70 22.15 -1.31
C ALA A 316 1.83 21.03 -1.89
N GLY A 317 1.34 20.14 -1.04
CA GLY A 317 0.54 18.99 -1.45
C GLY A 317 -0.25 18.34 -0.31
N ALA A 318 -1.09 17.40 -0.68
CA ALA A 318 -1.82 16.54 0.24
C ALA A 318 -1.89 15.12 -0.32
N TRP A 319 -2.05 14.15 0.56
CA TRP A 319 -2.17 12.74 0.21
C TRP A 319 -3.08 12.01 1.20
N TYR A 320 -3.61 10.88 0.79
CA TYR A 320 -4.36 9.97 1.63
C TYR A 320 -4.04 8.53 1.24
N ASP A 321 -3.69 7.70 2.23
CA ASP A 321 -3.50 6.27 2.05
C ASP A 321 -4.58 5.47 2.79
N PRO A 322 -5.58 4.94 2.07
CA PRO A 322 -6.61 4.09 2.63
C PRO A 322 -6.23 2.61 2.69
N SER A 323 -5.07 2.24 2.13
CA SER A 323 -4.69 0.84 1.85
C SER A 323 -4.01 0.19 3.05
N ALA A 324 -4.62 0.29 4.22
CA ALA A 324 -4.19 -0.33 5.47
C ALA A 324 -5.28 -1.26 6.00
N TYR A 325 -4.89 -2.28 6.77
CA TYR A 325 -5.85 -3.18 7.40
C TYR A 325 -6.66 -2.47 8.49
N ASP A 326 -6.04 -1.60 9.28
CA ASP A 326 -6.71 -0.88 10.37
C ASP A 326 -6.91 0.60 10.04
N LEU A 327 -5.91 1.44 10.30
CA LEU A 327 -5.98 2.88 10.18
C LEU A 327 -5.20 3.37 8.97
N GLY A 328 -5.80 4.28 8.20
CA GLY A 328 -5.13 5.02 7.14
C GLY A 328 -4.50 6.32 7.66
N GLU A 329 -3.85 7.02 6.77
CA GLU A 329 -3.24 8.33 7.06
C GLU A 329 -3.65 9.35 6.01
N PHE A 330 -3.98 10.57 6.46
CA PHE A 330 -4.15 11.74 5.60
C PHE A 330 -3.06 12.76 5.92
N GLY A 331 -2.32 13.22 4.90
CA GLY A 331 -1.23 14.16 5.09
C GLY A 331 -1.36 15.42 4.27
N VAL A 332 -0.88 16.53 4.83
CA VAL A 332 -0.63 17.79 4.13
C VAL A 332 0.83 18.18 4.34
N SER A 333 1.50 18.64 3.30
CA SER A 333 2.92 18.98 3.37
C SER A 333 3.23 20.24 2.58
N ALA A 334 4.26 20.95 2.99
CA ALA A 334 4.83 22.04 2.23
C ALA A 334 6.31 22.26 2.59
N SER A 335 7.05 22.82 1.64
CA SER A 335 8.40 23.35 1.84
C SER A 335 8.39 24.84 1.59
N PRO A 336 8.94 25.67 2.50
CA PRO A 336 8.95 27.12 2.35
C PRO A 336 9.80 27.57 1.15
N ARG A 337 9.54 28.76 0.65
CA ARG A 337 10.30 29.40 -0.42
C ARG A 337 11.26 30.43 0.16
N GLY A 338 12.55 30.30 -0.17
CA GLY A 338 13.56 31.24 0.33
C GLY A 338 13.56 31.31 1.86
N ASP A 339 13.48 32.53 2.41
CA ASP A 339 13.55 32.76 3.85
C ASP A 339 12.19 32.75 4.57
N VAL A 340 11.14 32.28 3.91
CA VAL A 340 9.82 32.12 4.53
C VAL A 340 9.90 31.10 5.66
N SER A 341 9.40 31.44 6.85
CA SER A 341 9.41 30.53 8.00
C SER A 341 8.41 29.38 7.86
N LEU A 342 8.70 28.23 8.50
CA LEU A 342 7.78 27.09 8.58
C LEU A 342 6.46 27.49 9.25
N ASP A 343 6.48 28.34 10.28
CA ASP A 343 5.27 28.81 10.95
C ASP A 343 4.36 29.60 10.01
N ARG A 344 4.95 30.40 9.12
CA ARG A 344 4.17 31.15 8.11
C ARG A 344 3.51 30.21 7.09
N VAL A 345 4.23 29.17 6.68
CA VAL A 345 3.71 28.13 5.77
C VAL A 345 2.63 27.31 6.45
N GLU A 346 2.83 26.92 7.71
CA GLU A 346 1.84 26.20 8.52
C GLU A 346 0.55 27.01 8.67
N ALA A 347 0.64 28.28 9.04
CA ALA A 347 -0.53 29.18 9.14
C ALA A 347 -1.29 29.30 7.81
N ALA A 348 -0.57 29.33 6.68
CA ALA A 348 -1.20 29.36 5.35
C ALA A 348 -1.90 28.04 5.01
N ILE A 349 -1.35 26.88 5.39
CA ILE A 349 -2.03 25.60 5.28
C ILE A 349 -3.31 25.62 6.12
N ASP A 350 -3.24 26.04 7.39
CA ASP A 350 -4.41 26.08 8.29
C ASP A 350 -5.51 26.98 7.75
N GLU A 351 -5.16 28.12 7.16
CA GLU A 351 -6.11 29.00 6.48
C GLU A 351 -6.83 28.28 5.32
N GLN A 352 -6.08 27.54 4.48
CA GLN A 352 -6.68 26.81 3.34
C GLN A 352 -7.59 25.67 3.82
N LEU A 353 -7.22 24.93 4.87
CA LEU A 353 -8.07 23.90 5.45
C LEU A 353 -9.34 24.49 6.07
N LYS A 354 -9.22 25.63 6.79
CA LYS A 354 -10.35 26.38 7.34
C LYS A 354 -11.28 26.86 6.24
N LEU A 355 -10.75 27.49 5.19
CA LEU A 355 -11.52 27.95 4.04
C LEU A 355 -12.27 26.80 3.35
N LEU A 356 -11.66 25.64 3.25
CA LEU A 356 -12.29 24.44 2.66
C LEU A 356 -13.49 24.00 3.51
N ILE A 357 -13.37 23.99 4.85
CA ILE A 357 -14.46 23.59 5.75
C ILE A 357 -15.59 24.62 5.73
N GLU A 358 -15.27 25.93 5.69
CA GLU A 358 -16.25 27.01 5.73
C GLU A 358 -16.98 27.23 4.40
N LYS A 359 -16.23 27.23 3.29
CA LYS A 359 -16.77 27.51 1.96
C LYS A 359 -17.14 26.28 1.16
N GLY A 360 -16.69 25.11 1.60
CA GLY A 360 -16.91 23.84 0.91
C GLY A 360 -16.03 23.62 -0.30
N VAL A 361 -16.37 22.56 -1.04
CA VAL A 361 -15.83 22.25 -2.37
C VAL A 361 -16.93 22.36 -3.40
N THR A 362 -16.59 22.75 -4.62
CA THR A 362 -17.58 22.87 -5.70
C THR A 362 -17.87 21.51 -6.35
N ALA A 363 -19.04 21.35 -6.95
CA ALA A 363 -19.36 20.14 -7.72
C ALA A 363 -18.38 19.90 -8.88
N GLU A 364 -17.86 20.99 -9.48
CA GLU A 364 -16.89 20.91 -10.57
C GLU A 364 -15.52 20.41 -10.09
N GLU A 365 -15.05 20.83 -8.90
CA GLU A 365 -13.81 20.30 -8.30
C GLU A 365 -13.94 18.80 -8.05
N VAL A 366 -15.04 18.36 -7.41
CA VAL A 366 -15.29 16.95 -7.11
C VAL A 366 -15.35 16.12 -8.40
N LYS A 367 -16.12 16.58 -9.40
CA LYS A 367 -16.26 15.89 -10.70
C LYS A 367 -14.94 15.79 -11.45
N ARG A 368 -14.13 16.85 -11.45
CA ARG A 368 -12.80 16.86 -12.09
C ARG A 368 -11.87 15.88 -11.40
N SER A 369 -11.79 15.90 -10.06
CA SER A 369 -10.98 15.00 -9.26
C SER A 369 -11.40 13.53 -9.47
N ALA A 370 -12.70 13.22 -9.35
CA ALA A 370 -13.20 11.88 -9.57
C ALA A 370 -12.86 11.34 -10.98
N ARG A 371 -12.98 12.16 -12.01
CA ARG A 371 -12.61 11.78 -13.38
C ARG A 371 -11.10 11.54 -13.54
N SER A 372 -10.27 12.40 -12.94
CA SER A 372 -8.81 12.26 -12.97
C SER A 372 -8.37 10.96 -12.31
N LEU A 373 -8.90 10.66 -11.13
CA LEU A 373 -8.61 9.45 -10.39
C LEU A 373 -9.11 8.19 -11.13
N ALA A 374 -10.33 8.23 -11.67
CA ALA A 374 -10.88 7.12 -12.46
C ALA A 374 -10.07 6.86 -13.75
N ALA A 375 -9.61 7.92 -14.43
CA ALA A 375 -8.74 7.77 -15.59
C ALA A 375 -7.40 7.12 -15.24
N SER A 376 -6.79 7.50 -14.11
CA SER A 376 -5.55 6.89 -13.62
C SER A 376 -5.70 5.38 -13.36
N ALA A 377 -6.86 4.94 -12.86
CA ALA A 377 -7.14 3.52 -12.66
C ALA A 377 -7.24 2.75 -13.99
N VAL A 378 -7.74 3.39 -15.06
CA VAL A 378 -7.77 2.78 -16.39
C VAL A 378 -6.35 2.59 -16.94
N TYR A 379 -5.47 3.57 -16.80
CA TYR A 379 -4.07 3.45 -17.24
C TYR A 379 -3.26 2.39 -16.48
N ALA A 380 -3.66 2.07 -15.25
CA ALA A 380 -3.01 1.00 -14.49
C ALA A 380 -3.12 -0.38 -15.17
N ARG A 381 -4.11 -0.60 -16.06
CA ARG A 381 -4.27 -1.85 -16.82
C ARG A 381 -3.12 -2.15 -17.77
N ASP A 382 -2.44 -1.13 -18.26
CA ASP A 382 -1.39 -1.29 -19.27
C ASP A 382 -0.12 -1.93 -18.69
N SER A 383 0.02 -1.92 -17.38
CA SER A 383 1.15 -2.54 -16.68
C SER A 383 0.80 -3.92 -16.15
N VAL A 384 1.50 -4.96 -16.61
CA VAL A 384 1.33 -6.35 -16.16
C VAL A 384 1.54 -6.50 -14.65
N GLY A 385 2.42 -5.68 -14.05
CA GLY A 385 2.69 -5.69 -12.62
C GLY A 385 1.73 -4.85 -11.77
N ALA A 386 0.93 -3.95 -12.36
CA ALA A 386 0.03 -3.08 -11.58
C ALA A 386 -1.12 -3.87 -10.96
N ALA A 387 -1.77 -4.72 -11.74
CA ALA A 387 -2.90 -5.54 -11.28
C ALA A 387 -2.54 -6.39 -10.05
N PRO A 388 -1.49 -7.24 -10.05
CA PRO A 388 -1.16 -8.06 -8.89
C PRO A 388 -0.74 -7.24 -7.68
N ASN A 389 -0.14 -6.05 -7.85
CA ASN A 389 0.17 -5.15 -6.74
C ASN A 389 -1.08 -4.53 -6.11
N ILE A 390 -2.01 -4.01 -6.92
CA ILE A 390 -3.25 -3.40 -6.44
C ILE A 390 -4.14 -4.45 -5.77
N ILE A 391 -4.33 -5.59 -6.44
CA ILE A 391 -5.18 -6.69 -5.94
C ILE A 391 -4.59 -7.29 -4.66
N GLY A 392 -3.29 -7.55 -4.62
CA GLY A 392 -2.65 -8.13 -3.45
C GLY A 392 -2.72 -7.23 -2.23
N ARG A 393 -2.45 -5.94 -2.39
CA ARG A 393 -2.60 -4.95 -1.33
C ARG A 393 -4.06 -4.90 -0.84
N ALA A 394 -5.03 -4.83 -1.72
CA ALA A 394 -6.44 -4.76 -1.39
C ALA A 394 -6.90 -6.02 -0.61
N LEU A 395 -6.61 -7.22 -1.13
CA LEU A 395 -7.02 -8.47 -0.50
C LEU A 395 -6.32 -8.73 0.85
N THR A 396 -5.09 -8.26 1.02
CA THR A 396 -4.35 -8.41 2.30
C THR A 396 -4.78 -7.39 3.35
N THR A 397 -5.40 -6.29 2.93
CA THR A 397 -5.93 -5.24 3.82
C THR A 397 -7.45 -5.28 4.00
N GLY A 398 -8.11 -6.36 3.56
CA GLY A 398 -9.51 -6.64 3.88
C GLY A 398 -10.55 -6.18 2.86
N GLN A 399 -10.12 -5.71 1.69
CA GLN A 399 -11.00 -5.48 0.55
C GLN A 399 -11.26 -6.78 -0.22
N THR A 400 -12.25 -6.77 -1.09
CA THR A 400 -12.61 -7.86 -2.00
C THR A 400 -12.24 -7.51 -3.46
N LEU A 401 -12.28 -8.50 -4.35
CA LEU A 401 -12.14 -8.24 -5.79
C LEU A 401 -13.26 -7.33 -6.33
N GLU A 402 -14.47 -7.49 -5.78
CA GLU A 402 -15.61 -6.63 -6.13
C GLU A 402 -15.35 -5.16 -5.72
N ASP A 403 -14.76 -4.92 -4.55
CA ASP A 403 -14.41 -3.57 -4.11
C ASP A 403 -13.46 -2.88 -5.07
N ILE A 404 -12.47 -3.64 -5.61
CA ILE A 404 -11.50 -3.13 -6.57
C ILE A 404 -12.19 -2.79 -7.91
N GLU A 405 -13.01 -3.69 -8.42
CA GLU A 405 -13.71 -3.52 -9.69
C GLU A 405 -14.76 -2.40 -9.62
N ALA A 406 -15.44 -2.24 -8.47
CA ALA A 406 -16.43 -1.19 -8.25
C ALA A 406 -15.80 0.19 -7.92
N TRP A 407 -14.49 0.26 -7.68
CA TRP A 407 -13.82 1.49 -7.25
C TRP A 407 -14.08 2.70 -8.19
N PRO A 408 -13.98 2.58 -9.55
CA PRO A 408 -14.24 3.72 -10.44
C PRO A 408 -15.68 4.22 -10.36
N GLU A 409 -16.63 3.33 -10.15
CA GLU A 409 -18.03 3.72 -9.99
C GLU A 409 -18.26 4.42 -8.65
N ARG A 410 -17.67 3.89 -7.58
CA ARG A 410 -17.80 4.46 -6.22
C ARG A 410 -17.17 5.85 -6.14
N ILE A 411 -15.98 6.06 -6.70
CA ILE A 411 -15.33 7.38 -6.69
C ILE A 411 -16.15 8.42 -7.47
N MET A 412 -16.82 8.02 -8.56
CA MET A 412 -17.67 8.89 -9.36
C MET A 412 -18.99 9.28 -8.67
N LYS A 413 -19.43 8.54 -7.65
CA LYS A 413 -20.65 8.81 -6.87
C LYS A 413 -20.43 9.77 -5.70
N VAL A 414 -19.18 10.11 -5.38
CA VAL A 414 -18.87 11.04 -4.28
C VAL A 414 -19.42 12.42 -4.56
N THR A 415 -20.06 12.99 -3.56
CA THR A 415 -20.68 14.33 -3.60
C THR A 415 -19.84 15.37 -2.85
N PRO A 416 -20.03 16.68 -3.10
CA PRO A 416 -19.42 17.73 -2.29
C PRO A 416 -19.73 17.61 -0.80
N ALA A 417 -20.93 17.14 -0.44
CA ALA A 417 -21.33 16.93 0.94
C ALA A 417 -20.52 15.82 1.62
N ASP A 418 -20.23 14.70 0.90
CA ASP A 418 -19.38 13.61 1.40
C ASP A 418 -17.96 14.12 1.67
N VAL A 419 -17.39 14.91 0.74
CA VAL A 419 -16.03 15.48 0.89
C VAL A 419 -15.93 16.39 2.11
N ILE A 420 -16.93 17.26 2.34
CA ILE A 420 -16.94 18.16 3.49
C ILE A 420 -17.19 17.41 4.80
N ALA A 421 -18.05 16.39 4.80
CA ALA A 421 -18.26 15.54 5.96
C ALA A 421 -16.96 14.81 6.36
N ALA A 422 -16.25 14.23 5.38
CA ALA A 422 -14.95 13.58 5.59
C ALA A 422 -13.88 14.57 6.07
N ALA A 423 -13.80 15.78 5.47
CA ALA A 423 -12.86 16.82 5.87
C ALA A 423 -13.06 17.25 7.34
N LYS A 424 -14.30 17.45 7.77
CA LYS A 424 -14.62 17.83 9.16
C LYS A 424 -14.22 16.77 10.17
N LYS A 425 -14.23 15.50 9.79
CA LYS A 425 -13.80 14.40 10.66
C LYS A 425 -12.28 14.28 10.71
N VAL A 426 -11.60 14.32 9.54
CA VAL A 426 -10.18 14.04 9.47
C VAL A 426 -9.33 15.18 10.00
N PHE A 427 -9.75 16.47 9.83
CA PHE A 427 -8.94 17.62 10.25
C PHE A 427 -9.12 17.98 11.74
N ASP A 428 -9.26 16.98 12.60
CA ASP A 428 -9.14 17.16 14.04
C ASP A 428 -7.65 17.16 14.43
N LEU A 429 -7.13 18.32 14.82
CA LEU A 429 -5.73 18.48 15.21
C LEU A 429 -5.29 17.53 16.33
N ARG A 430 -6.21 17.10 17.21
CA ARG A 430 -5.90 16.14 18.28
C ARG A 430 -5.43 14.80 17.70
N ASN A 431 -5.96 14.41 16.54
CA ASN A 431 -5.61 13.18 15.83
C ASN A 431 -4.43 13.36 14.86
N SER A 432 -3.58 14.38 15.08
CA SER A 432 -2.49 14.67 14.17
C SER A 432 -1.12 14.79 14.85
N VAL A 433 -0.10 14.63 14.01
CA VAL A 433 1.30 14.99 14.31
C VAL A 433 1.80 15.93 13.23
N THR A 434 2.29 17.11 13.65
CA THR A 434 3.06 18.01 12.77
C THR A 434 4.54 17.68 12.91
N SER A 435 5.17 17.25 11.81
CA SER A 435 6.59 16.97 11.73
C SER A 435 7.33 18.07 10.95
N MET A 436 8.47 18.53 11.46
CA MET A 436 9.27 19.59 10.87
C MET A 436 10.72 19.15 10.74
N LEU A 437 11.26 19.29 9.54
CA LEU A 437 12.66 19.06 9.22
C LEU A 437 13.32 20.40 8.91
N THR A 438 14.42 20.70 9.60
CA THR A 438 15.11 21.98 9.43
C THR A 438 16.61 21.80 9.21
N PRO A 439 17.26 22.71 8.47
CA PRO A 439 18.72 22.83 8.50
C PRO A 439 19.20 23.11 9.93
N ALA A 440 20.34 22.55 10.31
CA ALA A 440 20.99 22.93 11.57
C ALA A 440 21.48 24.38 11.51
N ALA A 441 21.42 25.08 12.65
CA ALA A 441 21.96 26.44 12.78
C ALA A 441 23.46 26.46 12.45
N ALA A 442 23.93 27.55 11.87
CA ALA A 442 25.33 27.68 11.42
C ALA A 442 26.39 27.52 12.55
N LYS A 443 25.97 27.50 13.83
CA LYS A 443 26.84 27.28 15.00
C LYS A 443 27.09 25.78 15.31
N ASP A 444 26.32 24.87 14.70
CA ASP A 444 26.40 23.42 14.94
C ASP A 444 27.07 22.67 13.77
N ARG A 445 27.77 23.42 12.90
CA ARG A 445 28.54 22.86 11.76
C ARG A 445 29.99 22.64 12.09
#